data_e1885b397736250c06c4e400b10143b8
#
_entry.id   e1885b397736250c06c4e400b10143b8
#
_cell.length_a   1.000
_cell.length_b   1.000
_cell.length_c   1.000
_cell.angle_alpha   90.00
_cell.angle_beta   90.00
_cell.angle_gamma   90.00
#
_symmetry.space_group_name_H-M   'P 1'
#
loop_
_entity.id
_entity.type
_entity.pdbx_description
1 polymer ?
#
loop_
_entity_poly.entity_id
_entity_poly.type
_entity_poly.pdbx_seq_one_letter_code
_entity_poly.pdbx_strand_id
1 'polypeptide(L)'
;VERMRLRYRPEDLFELVSDVRRYPDFIKLITAMRVTRDAVVDGVGELDAEARVRYKFVREGFTTRVMLDAPSLAIDVTYLSGPFHELANRWRFHRLEDGSTLVDFWIRYGFKNPVLQMMLDGGRTRAIRYLIGAFEAEAAKRFGPVGESDLDYTEALKRIPTPEASA
;
A
#
# COMPACT_ATOMS: atom_id res chain seq x y z
N VAL A 1 -12.04 2.15 -0.79
CA VAL A 1 -11.29 1.91 0.46
C VAL A 1 -11.42 0.45 0.87
N GLU A 2 -10.31 -0.19 1.07
CA GLU A 2 -10.26 -1.52 1.66
C GLU A 2 -9.87 -1.39 3.13
N ARG A 3 -10.64 -2.02 3.99
CA ARG A 3 -10.39 -2.00 5.43
C ARG A 3 -10.35 -3.44 5.94
N MET A 4 -9.23 -3.80 6.62
CA MET A 4 -9.02 -5.18 7.04
C MET A 4 -8.25 -5.23 8.37
N ARG A 5 -8.53 -6.25 9.17
CA ARG A 5 -7.73 -6.55 10.35
C ARG A 5 -6.62 -7.54 9.98
N LEU A 6 -5.39 -7.18 10.33
CA LEU A 6 -4.23 -8.06 10.22
C LEU A 6 -3.63 -8.31 11.61
N ARG A 7 -3.25 -9.55 11.87
CA ARG A 7 -2.71 -9.97 13.17
C ARG A 7 -1.21 -9.74 13.26
N TYR A 8 -0.79 -8.51 12.95
CA TYR A 8 0.60 -8.07 13.06
C TYR A 8 0.63 -6.69 13.70
N ARG A 9 1.76 -6.35 14.31
CA ARG A 9 1.94 -5.04 14.94
C ARG A 9 1.90 -3.94 13.88
N PRO A 10 1.27 -2.79 14.15
CA PRO A 10 1.22 -1.70 13.17
C PRO A 10 2.60 -1.18 12.77
N GLU A 11 3.57 -1.17 13.66
CA GLU A 11 4.96 -0.78 13.36
C GLU A 11 5.61 -1.74 12.35
N ASP A 12 5.37 -3.03 12.49
CA ASP A 12 5.91 -4.05 11.58
C ASP A 12 5.29 -3.91 10.19
N LEU A 13 3.98 -3.68 10.12
CA LEU A 13 3.29 -3.46 8.85
C LEU A 13 3.73 -2.15 8.20
N PHE A 14 3.90 -1.09 8.98
CA PHE A 14 4.44 0.17 8.48
C PHE A 14 5.83 -0.03 7.88
N GLU A 15 6.72 -0.73 8.57
CA GLU A 15 8.06 -1.04 8.07
C GLU A 15 8.02 -1.81 6.74
N LEU A 16 7.17 -2.83 6.67
CA LEU A 16 7.01 -3.64 5.47
C LEU A 16 6.56 -2.81 4.26
N VAL A 17 5.53 -1.98 4.44
CA VAL A 17 4.95 -1.18 3.36
C VAL A 17 5.84 0.01 2.99
N SER A 18 6.57 0.58 3.96
CA SER A 18 7.48 1.70 3.71
C SER A 18 8.78 1.29 3.00
N ASP A 19 9.16 0.03 3.08
CA ASP A 19 10.39 -0.48 2.44
C ASP A 19 10.15 -0.82 0.97
N VAL A 20 9.96 0.21 0.17
CA VAL A 20 9.61 0.08 -1.27
C VAL A 20 10.69 -0.61 -2.09
N ARG A 21 11.95 -0.52 -1.67
CA ARG A 21 13.08 -1.15 -2.38
C ARG A 21 12.93 -2.67 -2.48
N ARG A 22 12.22 -3.28 -1.53
CA ARG A 22 12.04 -4.73 -1.47
C ARG A 22 10.77 -5.24 -2.16
N TYR A 23 9.96 -4.37 -2.72
CA TYR A 23 8.72 -4.76 -3.39
C TYR A 23 8.92 -5.81 -4.50
N PRO A 24 9.96 -5.73 -5.34
CA PRO A 24 10.18 -6.77 -6.36
C PRO A 24 10.40 -8.18 -5.80
N ASP A 25 10.82 -8.29 -4.53
CA ASP A 25 11.08 -9.59 -3.91
C ASP A 25 9.80 -10.39 -3.68
N PHE A 26 8.66 -9.73 -3.51
CA PHE A 26 7.40 -10.40 -3.16
C PHE A 26 6.17 -9.94 -3.97
N ILE A 27 6.26 -8.85 -4.71
CA ILE A 27 5.20 -8.40 -5.61
C ILE A 27 5.63 -8.69 -7.04
N LYS A 28 5.17 -9.81 -7.58
CA LYS A 28 5.64 -10.31 -8.87
C LYS A 28 5.39 -9.37 -10.04
N LEU A 29 4.35 -8.56 -9.97
CA LEU A 29 4.06 -7.56 -11.00
C LEU A 29 5.10 -6.44 -11.05
N ILE A 30 5.79 -6.18 -9.94
CA ILE A 30 6.84 -5.17 -9.86
C ILE A 30 8.18 -5.85 -10.13
N THR A 31 8.75 -5.58 -11.30
CA THR A 31 9.99 -6.22 -11.74
C THR A 31 11.24 -5.48 -11.28
N ALA A 32 11.12 -4.18 -11.00
CA ALA A 32 12.22 -3.37 -10.48
C ALA A 32 11.66 -2.18 -9.70
N MET A 33 12.42 -1.74 -8.71
CA MET A 33 12.13 -0.55 -7.92
C MET A 33 13.43 0.19 -7.68
N ARG A 34 13.50 1.46 -8.07
CA ARG A 34 14.67 2.30 -7.88
C ARG A 34 14.28 3.56 -7.14
N VAL A 35 14.91 3.79 -5.99
CA VAL A 35 14.75 5.03 -5.23
C VAL A 35 15.72 6.06 -5.82
N THR A 36 15.17 7.13 -6.38
CA THR A 36 15.95 8.19 -7.04
C THR A 36 16.27 9.37 -6.13
N ARG A 37 15.48 9.55 -5.07
CA ARG A 37 15.70 10.57 -4.04
C ARG A 37 15.19 9.99 -2.72
N ASP A 38 15.98 10.16 -1.68
CA ASP A 38 15.59 9.73 -0.33
C ASP A 38 15.89 10.82 0.68
N ALA A 39 14.86 11.42 1.23
CA ALA A 39 14.91 12.44 2.27
C ALA A 39 14.18 11.97 3.53
N VAL A 40 14.18 10.66 3.78
CA VAL A 40 13.57 10.05 4.96
C VAL A 40 14.60 9.95 6.07
N VAL A 41 14.24 10.45 7.26
CA VAL A 41 15.06 10.36 8.48
C VAL A 41 14.18 9.82 9.60
N ASP A 42 14.61 8.71 10.20
CA ASP A 42 13.89 8.06 11.32
C ASP A 42 12.41 7.78 11.00
N GLY A 43 12.14 7.34 9.78
CA GLY A 43 10.77 7.00 9.35
C GLY A 43 9.88 8.21 9.04
N VAL A 44 10.44 9.41 8.92
CA VAL A 44 9.70 10.63 8.60
C VAL A 44 10.35 11.33 7.42
N GLY A 45 9.55 11.72 6.45
CA GLY A 45 10.00 12.43 5.26
C GLY A 45 9.44 11.84 3.98
N GLU A 46 10.10 12.12 2.87
CA GLU A 46 9.64 11.66 1.56
C GLU A 46 10.78 11.05 0.75
N LEU A 47 10.43 10.12 -0.10
CA LEU A 47 11.33 9.54 -1.10
C LEU A 47 10.62 9.48 -2.45
N ASP A 48 11.41 9.50 -3.51
CA ASP A 48 10.91 9.30 -4.87
C ASP A 48 11.37 7.93 -5.37
N ALA A 49 10.45 7.17 -5.93
CA ALA A 49 10.72 5.82 -6.40
C ALA A 49 10.18 5.61 -7.80
N GLU A 50 11.00 4.99 -8.64
CA GLU A 50 10.62 4.57 -9.99
C GLU A 50 10.32 3.07 -9.95
N ALA A 51 9.09 2.71 -10.26
CA ALA A 51 8.65 1.32 -10.34
C ALA A 51 8.57 0.88 -11.80
N ARG A 52 8.99 -0.36 -12.06
CA ARG A 52 8.75 -1.02 -13.34
C ARG A 52 7.79 -2.17 -13.10
N VAL A 53 6.72 -2.19 -13.91
CA VAL A 53 5.67 -3.21 -13.78
C VAL A 53 5.57 -3.99 -15.09
N ARG A 54 5.23 -5.27 -14.93
CA ARG A 54 4.98 -6.15 -16.05
C ARG A 54 3.74 -7.01 -15.77
N TYR A 55 2.77 -6.94 -16.67
CA TYR A 55 1.56 -7.75 -16.63
C TYR A 55 1.19 -8.16 -18.04
N LYS A 56 1.26 -9.47 -18.31
CA LYS A 56 1.05 -10.01 -19.67
C LYS A 56 1.99 -9.33 -20.67
N PHE A 57 1.47 -8.66 -21.70
CA PHE A 57 2.26 -7.91 -22.68
C PHE A 57 2.49 -6.44 -22.27
N VAL A 58 1.92 -6.00 -21.16
CA VAL A 58 2.06 -4.63 -20.68
C VAL A 58 3.37 -4.50 -19.90
N ARG A 59 4.20 -3.53 -20.30
CA ARG A 59 5.45 -3.16 -19.61
C ARG A 59 5.46 -1.66 -19.46
N GLU A 60 5.41 -1.18 -18.22
CA GLU A 60 5.35 0.23 -17.92
C GLU A 60 6.27 0.60 -16.78
N GLY A 61 6.75 1.84 -16.80
CA GLY A 61 7.47 2.43 -15.68
C GLY A 61 6.77 3.68 -15.22
N PHE A 62 6.76 3.93 -13.92
CA PHE A 62 6.19 5.15 -13.35
C PHE A 62 6.93 5.57 -12.10
N THR A 63 6.89 6.86 -11.81
CA THR A 63 7.56 7.45 -10.66
C THR A 63 6.53 8.01 -9.69
N THR A 64 6.73 7.73 -8.42
CA THR A 64 5.88 8.20 -7.33
C THR A 64 6.71 8.87 -6.25
N ARG A 65 6.05 9.72 -5.47
CA ARG A 65 6.58 10.27 -4.22
C ARG A 65 5.89 9.60 -3.06
N VAL A 66 6.67 9.00 -2.19
CA VAL A 66 6.20 8.29 -1.00
C VAL A 66 6.49 9.15 0.22
N MET A 67 5.44 9.54 0.91
CA MET A 67 5.53 10.33 2.14
C MET A 67 5.31 9.42 3.34
N LEU A 68 6.29 9.37 4.23
CA LEU A 68 6.30 8.52 5.41
C LEU A 68 6.15 9.33 6.68
N ASP A 69 5.30 8.88 7.58
CA ASP A 69 5.14 9.44 8.91
C ASP A 69 5.00 8.29 9.91
N ALA A 70 6.13 7.80 10.41
CA ALA A 70 6.16 6.69 11.35
C ALA A 70 5.39 6.96 12.66
N PRO A 71 5.49 8.15 13.29
CA PRO A 71 4.70 8.42 14.49
C PRO A 71 3.19 8.28 14.28
N SER A 72 2.68 8.70 13.12
CA SER A 72 1.26 8.58 12.77
C SER A 72 0.90 7.25 12.14
N LEU A 73 1.88 6.40 11.84
CA LEU A 73 1.69 5.14 11.11
C LEU A 73 0.93 5.37 9.79
N ALA A 74 1.39 6.37 9.03
CA ALA A 74 0.76 6.85 7.81
C ALA A 74 1.74 6.83 6.64
N ILE A 75 1.28 6.34 5.50
CA ILE A 75 2.03 6.35 4.23
C ILE A 75 1.11 6.92 3.16
N ASP A 76 1.56 7.97 2.48
CA ASP A 76 0.86 8.57 1.37
C ASP A 76 1.75 8.51 0.12
N VAL A 77 1.17 8.07 -0.99
CA VAL A 77 1.86 7.96 -2.28
C VAL A 77 1.18 8.88 -3.27
N THR A 78 1.96 9.74 -3.91
CA THR A 78 1.49 10.63 -4.97
C THR A 78 2.24 10.37 -6.27
N TYR A 79 1.57 10.66 -7.37
CA TYR A 79 2.06 10.41 -8.72
C TYR A 79 2.97 11.54 -9.20
N LEU A 80 4.10 11.19 -9.79
CA LEU A 80 5.02 12.16 -10.40
C LEU A 80 5.02 12.03 -11.92
N SER A 81 5.20 10.84 -12.47
CA SER A 81 5.24 10.64 -13.93
C SER A 81 4.99 9.18 -14.32
N GLY A 82 4.49 9.00 -15.53
CA GLY A 82 4.25 7.67 -16.11
C GLY A 82 2.94 7.58 -16.91
N PRO A 83 2.36 6.38 -17.03
CA PRO A 83 1.22 6.11 -17.90
C PRO A 83 -0.14 6.46 -17.29
N PHE A 84 -0.18 6.98 -16.08
CA PHE A 84 -1.42 7.35 -15.41
C PHE A 84 -1.77 8.81 -15.70
N HIS A 85 -3.06 9.14 -15.73
CA HIS A 85 -3.49 10.53 -15.61
C HIS A 85 -3.70 10.90 -14.14
N GLU A 86 -3.91 9.91 -13.27
CA GLU A 86 -3.90 10.08 -11.81
C GLU A 86 -3.45 8.80 -11.13
N LEU A 87 -2.78 8.93 -10.01
CA LEU A 87 -2.45 7.84 -9.10
C LEU A 87 -2.22 8.42 -7.70
N ALA A 88 -2.99 7.95 -6.74
CA ALA A 88 -2.78 8.27 -5.32
C ALA A 88 -3.11 7.05 -4.49
N ASN A 89 -2.34 6.84 -3.44
CA ASN A 89 -2.51 5.71 -2.55
C ASN A 89 -2.26 6.16 -1.11
N ARG A 90 -3.02 5.62 -0.17
CA ARG A 90 -2.87 5.92 1.25
C ARG A 90 -2.97 4.65 2.07
N TRP A 91 -2.09 4.55 3.05
CA TRP A 91 -2.11 3.50 4.05
C TRP A 91 -2.22 4.14 5.43
N ARG A 92 -3.09 3.58 6.28
CA ARG A 92 -3.19 3.93 7.69
C ARG A 92 -3.21 2.66 8.51
N PHE A 93 -2.41 2.61 9.56
CA PHE A 93 -2.28 1.44 10.42
C PHE A 93 -2.74 1.82 11.82
N HIS A 94 -3.88 1.28 12.23
CA HIS A 94 -4.50 1.60 13.51
C HIS A 94 -4.32 0.43 14.48
N ARG A 95 -3.72 0.70 15.64
CA ARG A 95 -3.56 -0.32 16.66
C ARG A 95 -4.92 -0.68 17.28
N LEU A 96 -5.21 -1.97 17.35
CA LEU A 96 -6.35 -2.52 18.07
C LEU A 96 -5.95 -2.89 19.50
N GLU A 97 -6.94 -3.17 20.33
CA GLU A 97 -6.75 -3.40 21.77
C GLU A 97 -5.86 -4.60 22.09
N ASP A 98 -5.80 -5.60 21.20
CA ASP A 98 -4.98 -6.80 21.37
C ASP A 98 -3.59 -6.71 20.72
N GLY A 99 -3.20 -5.52 20.23
CA GLY A 99 -1.93 -5.28 19.55
C GLY A 99 -1.93 -5.58 18.05
N SER A 100 -3.01 -6.14 17.52
CA SER A 100 -3.18 -6.30 16.08
C SER A 100 -3.52 -4.96 15.41
N THR A 101 -3.69 -4.97 14.10
CA THR A 101 -3.83 -3.73 13.33
C THR A 101 -5.09 -3.75 12.48
N LEU A 102 -5.84 -2.64 12.51
CA LEU A 102 -6.82 -2.31 11.49
C LEU A 102 -6.08 -1.53 10.41
N VAL A 103 -6.04 -2.08 9.20
CA VAL A 103 -5.36 -1.48 8.05
C VAL A 103 -6.40 -0.82 7.16
N ASP A 104 -6.20 0.46 6.88
CA ASP A 104 -6.94 1.18 5.86
C ASP A 104 -6.06 1.35 4.63
N PHE A 105 -6.53 0.86 3.50
CA PHE A 105 -5.90 0.99 2.19
C PHE A 105 -6.84 1.75 1.26
N TRP A 106 -6.39 2.87 0.74
CA TRP A 106 -7.12 3.66 -0.22
C TRP A 106 -6.28 3.87 -1.46
N ILE A 107 -6.85 3.68 -2.64
CA ILE A 107 -6.18 3.91 -3.92
C ILE A 107 -7.14 4.53 -4.94
N ARG A 108 -6.62 5.50 -5.68
CA ARG A 108 -7.27 6.07 -6.85
C ARG A 108 -6.28 6.04 -8.00
N TYR A 109 -6.68 5.51 -9.14
CA TYR A 109 -5.83 5.50 -10.32
C TYR A 109 -6.65 5.52 -11.60
N GLY A 110 -6.04 6.04 -12.67
CA GLY A 110 -6.60 6.00 -14.01
C GLY A 110 -5.47 6.08 -15.03
N PHE A 111 -5.60 5.34 -16.13
CA PHE A 111 -4.59 5.30 -17.17
C PHE A 111 -4.86 6.34 -18.26
N LYS A 112 -3.77 6.90 -18.84
CA LYS A 112 -3.85 7.80 -19.99
C LYS A 112 -4.33 7.06 -21.24
N ASN A 113 -3.91 5.80 -21.41
CA ASN A 113 -4.28 4.95 -22.54
C ASN A 113 -5.68 4.35 -22.31
N PRO A 114 -6.68 4.67 -23.18
CA PRO A 114 -8.04 4.15 -23.02
C PRO A 114 -8.13 2.62 -23.08
N VAL A 115 -7.25 1.96 -23.83
CA VAL A 115 -7.21 0.50 -23.93
C VAL A 115 -6.77 -0.13 -22.62
N LEU A 116 -5.71 0.41 -22.00
CA LEU A 116 -5.26 -0.05 -20.69
C LEU A 116 -6.33 0.19 -19.62
N GLN A 117 -6.99 1.35 -19.66
CA GLN A 117 -8.07 1.68 -18.75
C GLN A 117 -9.22 0.66 -18.86
N MET A 118 -9.64 0.35 -20.07
CA MET A 118 -10.72 -0.61 -20.32
C MET A 118 -10.35 -2.03 -19.86
N MET A 119 -9.12 -2.46 -20.11
CA MET A 119 -8.63 -3.78 -19.67
C MET A 119 -8.62 -3.92 -18.16
N LEU A 120 -8.35 -2.85 -17.42
CA LEU A 120 -8.20 -2.88 -15.97
C LEU A 120 -9.50 -2.58 -15.23
N ASP A 121 -10.46 -1.88 -15.83
CA ASP A 121 -11.77 -1.62 -15.23
C ASP A 121 -12.48 -2.93 -14.86
N GLY A 122 -12.39 -3.96 -15.69
CA GLY A 122 -12.95 -5.28 -15.42
C GLY A 122 -12.17 -6.09 -14.36
N GLY A 123 -10.95 -5.69 -14.03
CA GLY A 123 -10.07 -6.41 -13.10
C GLY A 123 -9.64 -5.62 -11.87
N ARG A 124 -10.22 -4.45 -11.63
CA ARG A 124 -9.79 -3.53 -10.56
C ARG A 124 -9.80 -4.18 -9.18
N THR A 125 -10.88 -4.83 -8.79
CA THR A 125 -11.00 -5.51 -7.50
C THR A 125 -9.98 -6.64 -7.38
N ARG A 126 -9.75 -7.37 -8.45
CA ARG A 126 -8.77 -8.46 -8.49
C ARG A 126 -7.35 -7.94 -8.32
N ALA A 127 -7.01 -6.81 -8.97
CA ALA A 127 -5.69 -6.19 -8.85
C ALA A 127 -5.42 -5.72 -7.42
N ILE A 128 -6.39 -5.08 -6.79
CA ILE A 128 -6.29 -4.62 -5.40
C ILE A 128 -6.13 -5.81 -4.44
N ARG A 129 -6.92 -6.87 -4.60
CA ARG A 129 -6.82 -8.08 -3.79
C ARG A 129 -5.47 -8.78 -3.96
N TYR A 130 -4.96 -8.81 -5.17
CA TYR A 130 -3.63 -9.35 -5.45
C TYR A 130 -2.56 -8.59 -4.68
N LEU A 131 -2.58 -7.28 -4.74
CA LEU A 131 -1.61 -6.42 -4.07
C LEU A 131 -1.66 -6.60 -2.55
N ILE A 132 -2.84 -6.51 -1.97
CA ILE A 132 -3.03 -6.69 -0.52
C ILE A 132 -2.60 -8.09 -0.10
N GLY A 133 -2.96 -9.12 -0.87
CA GLY A 133 -2.57 -10.50 -0.60
C GLY A 133 -1.06 -10.70 -0.62
N ALA A 134 -0.34 -10.01 -1.50
CA ALA A 134 1.12 -10.06 -1.55
C ALA A 134 1.75 -9.48 -0.28
N PHE A 135 1.27 -8.35 0.21
CA PHE A 135 1.73 -7.76 1.48
C PHE A 135 1.41 -8.66 2.66
N GLU A 136 0.21 -9.20 2.71
CA GLU A 136 -0.24 -10.09 3.78
C GLU A 136 0.61 -11.38 3.84
N ALA A 137 0.88 -12.00 2.70
CA ALA A 137 1.72 -13.18 2.61
C ALA A 137 3.17 -12.88 3.05
N GLU A 138 3.70 -11.72 2.68
CA GLU A 138 5.04 -11.33 3.09
C GLU A 138 5.12 -11.02 4.59
N ALA A 139 4.09 -10.41 5.16
CA ALA A 139 3.98 -10.20 6.60
C ALA A 139 4.00 -11.54 7.36
N ALA A 140 3.30 -12.55 6.85
CA ALA A 140 3.29 -13.88 7.45
C ALA A 140 4.67 -14.55 7.44
N LYS A 141 5.51 -14.24 6.44
CA LYS A 141 6.88 -14.75 6.38
C LYS A 141 7.83 -14.05 7.34
N ARG A 142 7.64 -12.74 7.56
CA ARG A 142 8.59 -11.91 8.31
C ARG A 142 8.25 -11.80 9.78
N PHE A 143 6.96 -11.86 10.14
CA PHE A 143 6.50 -11.53 11.50
C PHE A 143 5.66 -12.64 12.09
N GLY A 144 5.73 -12.79 13.42
CA GLY A 144 4.83 -13.66 14.16
C GLY A 144 3.47 -12.98 14.34
N PRO A 145 2.36 -13.75 14.31
CA PRO A 145 1.04 -13.18 14.54
C PRO A 145 0.90 -12.68 15.97
N VAL A 146 0.16 -11.59 16.15
CA VAL A 146 -0.15 -11.02 17.47
C VAL A 146 -1.67 -10.95 17.64
N GLY A 147 -2.10 -10.82 18.91
CA GLY A 147 -3.50 -10.65 19.24
C GLY A 147 -4.31 -11.95 19.17
N GLU A 148 -5.62 -11.79 19.29
CA GLU A 148 -6.58 -12.88 19.33
C GLU A 148 -7.06 -13.28 17.95
N SER A 149 -7.30 -14.58 17.73
CA SER A 149 -7.75 -15.07 16.41
C SER A 149 -9.17 -14.59 16.08
N ASP A 150 -9.97 -14.25 17.06
CA ASP A 150 -11.41 -13.95 16.96
C ASP A 150 -11.82 -12.65 17.65
N LEU A 151 -10.93 -11.66 17.69
CA LEU A 151 -11.22 -10.36 18.26
C LEU A 151 -12.44 -9.72 17.61
N ASP A 152 -13.41 -9.31 18.44
CA ASP A 152 -14.51 -8.45 18.01
C ASP A 152 -14.02 -6.99 17.98
N TYR A 153 -13.84 -6.44 16.79
CA TYR A 153 -13.39 -5.05 16.60
C TYR A 153 -14.48 -4.12 16.06
N THR A 154 -15.75 -4.48 16.25
CA THR A 154 -16.90 -3.71 15.79
C THR A 154 -16.87 -2.28 16.33
N GLU A 155 -16.55 -2.10 17.61
CA GLU A 155 -16.48 -0.77 18.23
C GLU A 155 -15.32 0.06 17.66
N ALA A 156 -14.19 -0.58 17.34
CA ALA A 156 -13.08 0.08 16.69
C ALA A 156 -13.45 0.60 15.30
N LEU A 157 -14.23 -0.18 14.54
CA LEU A 157 -14.72 0.24 13.22
C LEU A 157 -15.61 1.49 13.29
N LYS A 158 -16.40 1.63 14.35
CA LYS A 158 -17.24 2.81 14.57
C LYS A 158 -16.42 4.04 14.96
N ARG A 159 -15.40 3.84 15.77
CA ARG A 159 -14.55 4.92 16.33
C ARG A 159 -13.54 5.46 15.35
N ILE A 160 -12.99 4.61 14.51
CA ILE A 160 -11.93 4.96 13.55
C ILE A 160 -12.60 5.29 12.22
N PRO A 161 -12.65 6.57 11.82
CA PRO A 161 -13.26 6.94 10.53
C PRO A 161 -12.44 6.40 9.37
N THR A 162 -13.11 6.01 8.30
CA THR A 162 -12.44 5.66 7.05
C THR A 162 -11.78 6.91 6.46
N PRO A 163 -10.57 6.78 5.88
CA PRO A 163 -9.97 7.90 5.17
C PRO A 163 -10.87 8.34 4.04
N GLU A 164 -11.32 9.58 4.09
CA GLU A 164 -12.08 10.15 2.99
C GLU A 164 -11.15 10.34 1.79
N ALA A 165 -11.69 10.08 0.61
CA ALA A 165 -11.06 10.49 -0.62
C ALA A 165 -11.09 12.03 -0.64
N SER A 166 -10.01 12.66 -0.20
CA SER A 166 -9.87 14.11 -0.39
C SER A 166 -9.99 14.38 -1.88
N ALA A 167 -10.95 15.18 -2.18
CA ALA A 167 -11.18 15.63 -3.54
C ALA A 167 -9.95 16.32 -4.13
#